data_c18a1ee1f6c01bdb74a333a500e7fe0a
#
_entry.id   c18a1ee1f6c01bdb74a333a500e7fe0a
#
_cell.length_a   1.000
_cell.length_b   1.000
_cell.length_c   1.000
_cell.angle_alpha   90.00
_cell.angle_beta   90.00
_cell.angle_gamma   90.00
#
_symmetry.space_group_name_H-M   'P 1'
#
loop_
_entity.id
_entity.type
_entity.pdbx_description
1 polymer ?
#
loop_
_entity_poly.entity_id
_entity_poly.type
_entity_poly.pdbx_seq_one_letter_code
_entity_poly.pdbx_strand_id
1 'polypeptide(L)'
;MSIWFTEELHPYYRKGIRVKRILADEQTQYQHLQFVETEFFGNAMILDGIIQLTERDNMGYHEMIVHVPMLAVGQPKRVLIVGGGDGGSLQQVLRYESVEEAVVCELDQRVVDLSREHFAASFGDPWADPRAKLLVRDA
;
A
#
# COMPACT_ATOMS: atom_id res chain seq x y z
N MET A 1 -10.74 -1.23 27.58
CA MET A 1 -9.41 -1.88 27.38
C MET A 1 -8.80 -1.26 26.13
N SER A 2 -7.54 -0.82 26.17
CA SER A 2 -6.86 -0.26 24.98
C SER A 2 -6.13 -1.40 24.26
N ILE A 3 -6.33 -1.51 22.95
CA ILE A 3 -5.59 -2.45 22.12
C ILE A 3 -4.38 -1.71 21.56
N TRP A 4 -3.21 -2.31 21.67
CA TRP A 4 -1.97 -1.78 21.11
C TRP A 4 -1.39 -2.79 20.14
N PHE A 5 -1.10 -2.35 18.94
CA PHE A 5 -0.22 -3.07 18.02
C PHE A 5 1.21 -2.62 18.30
N THR A 6 2.11 -3.58 18.46
CA THR A 6 3.53 -3.31 18.70
C THR A 6 4.35 -3.91 17.57
N GLU A 7 5.05 -3.06 16.85
CA GLU A 7 6.00 -3.44 15.82
C GLU A 7 7.40 -3.56 16.44
N GLU A 8 8.08 -4.65 16.17
CA GLU A 8 9.45 -4.90 16.59
C GLU A 8 10.35 -5.08 15.37
N LEU A 9 11.02 -4.01 14.95
CA LEU A 9 11.95 -4.04 13.82
C LEU A 9 13.33 -4.61 14.21
N HIS A 10 13.71 -4.43 15.47
CA HIS A 10 14.99 -4.88 16.01
C HIS A 10 14.81 -5.30 17.47
N PRO A 11 15.65 -6.21 17.99
CA PRO A 11 15.55 -6.69 19.38
C PRO A 11 15.55 -5.59 20.44
N TYR A 12 16.05 -4.41 20.10
CA TYR A 12 16.21 -3.29 21.02
C TYR A 12 15.29 -2.09 20.70
N TYR A 13 14.43 -2.21 19.67
CA TYR A 13 13.56 -1.10 19.26
C TYR A 13 12.16 -1.59 18.94
N ARG A 14 11.19 -1.01 19.63
CA ARG A 14 9.77 -1.24 19.42
C ARG A 14 9.04 0.08 19.27
N LYS A 15 8.05 0.12 18.40
CA LYS A 15 7.06 1.20 18.36
C LYS A 15 5.66 0.63 18.50
N GLY A 16 4.79 1.35 19.23
CA GLY A 16 3.41 0.95 19.42
C GLY A 16 2.45 1.95 18.84
N ILE A 17 1.38 1.48 18.23
CA ILE A 17 0.23 2.29 17.80
C ILE A 17 -1.03 1.80 18.49
N ARG A 18 -1.89 2.75 18.90
CA ARG A 18 -3.16 2.41 19.53
C ARG A 18 -4.20 2.07 18.48
N VAL A 19 -4.79 0.89 18.61
CA VAL A 19 -5.77 0.32 17.69
C VAL A 19 -7.17 0.52 18.27
N LYS A 20 -8.08 1.02 17.44
CA LYS A 20 -9.50 1.10 17.72
C LYS A 20 -10.18 -0.24 17.43
N ARG A 21 -9.87 -0.80 16.27
CA ARG A 21 -10.56 -1.97 15.73
C ARG A 21 -9.67 -2.73 14.75
N ILE A 22 -9.75 -4.05 14.79
CA ILE A 22 -9.19 -4.92 13.75
C ILE A 22 -10.20 -4.99 12.62
N LEU A 23 -9.77 -4.68 11.39
CA LEU A 23 -10.59 -4.70 10.20
C LEU A 23 -10.47 -6.04 9.48
N ALA A 24 -9.25 -6.57 9.38
CA ALA A 24 -8.94 -7.90 8.86
C ALA A 24 -7.71 -8.47 9.58
N ASP A 25 -7.67 -9.79 9.73
CA ASP A 25 -6.55 -10.54 10.32
C ASP A 25 -6.54 -11.93 9.66
N GLU A 26 -5.66 -12.14 8.69
CA GLU A 26 -5.65 -13.30 7.82
C GLU A 26 -4.24 -13.84 7.60
N GLN A 27 -4.08 -15.15 7.63
CA GLN A 27 -2.88 -15.82 7.14
C GLN A 27 -3.09 -16.23 5.69
N THR A 28 -2.38 -15.57 4.76
CA THR A 28 -2.36 -15.99 3.36
C THR A 28 -1.29 -17.07 3.14
N GLN A 29 -1.15 -17.57 1.93
CA GLN A 29 -0.06 -18.48 1.61
C GLN A 29 1.33 -17.81 1.61
N TYR A 30 1.35 -16.47 1.61
CA TYR A 30 2.60 -15.68 1.50
C TYR A 30 2.99 -15.01 2.80
N GLN A 31 2.01 -14.52 3.58
CA GLN A 31 2.28 -13.64 4.71
C GLN A 31 1.08 -13.56 5.68
N HIS A 32 1.34 -13.10 6.89
CA HIS A 32 0.29 -12.69 7.81
C HIS A 32 -0.12 -11.25 7.50
N LEU A 33 -1.35 -11.08 7.07
CA LEU A 33 -1.91 -9.81 6.60
C LEU A 33 -2.93 -9.28 7.62
N GLN A 34 -2.68 -8.08 8.14
CA GLN A 34 -3.59 -7.42 9.06
C GLN A 34 -3.94 -6.01 8.57
N PHE A 35 -5.21 -5.64 8.70
CA PHE A 35 -5.69 -4.28 8.56
C PHE A 35 -6.31 -3.84 9.88
N VAL A 36 -5.94 -2.66 10.36
CA VAL A 36 -6.43 -2.13 11.64
C VAL A 36 -6.83 -0.66 11.47
N GLU A 37 -7.91 -0.26 12.14
CA GLU A 37 -8.22 1.14 12.35
C GLU A 37 -7.48 1.65 13.57
N THR A 38 -6.71 2.71 13.42
CA THR A 38 -5.92 3.28 14.51
C THR A 38 -6.55 4.56 15.08
N GLU A 39 -6.14 4.97 16.29
CA GLU A 39 -6.61 6.21 16.91
C GLU A 39 -6.07 7.48 16.22
N PHE A 40 -4.91 7.41 15.61
CA PHE A 40 -4.21 8.58 15.11
C PHE A 40 -3.85 8.52 13.63
N PHE A 41 -3.53 7.33 13.11
CA PHE A 41 -2.99 7.19 11.75
C PHE A 41 -4.04 6.83 10.70
N GLY A 42 -5.33 6.71 11.09
CA GLY A 42 -6.37 6.15 10.22
C GLY A 42 -6.22 4.64 10.08
N ASN A 43 -6.60 4.09 8.95
CA ASN A 43 -6.37 2.68 8.67
C ASN A 43 -4.89 2.40 8.42
N ALA A 44 -4.44 1.24 8.86
CA ALA A 44 -3.06 0.78 8.68
C ALA A 44 -3.04 -0.65 8.15
N MET A 45 -2.12 -0.92 7.23
CA MET A 45 -1.80 -2.26 6.72
C MET A 45 -0.51 -2.75 7.38
N ILE A 46 -0.56 -3.98 7.84
CA ILE A 46 0.53 -4.65 8.55
C ILE A 46 0.79 -5.99 7.86
N LEU A 47 2.03 -6.23 7.45
CA LEU A 47 2.47 -7.48 6.87
C LEU A 47 3.53 -8.12 7.77
N ASP A 48 3.30 -9.37 8.19
CA ASP A 48 4.21 -10.13 9.07
C ASP A 48 4.65 -9.34 10.32
N GLY A 49 3.69 -8.58 10.91
CA GLY A 49 3.94 -7.79 12.11
C GLY A 49 4.67 -6.46 11.87
N ILE A 50 4.87 -6.05 10.62
CA ILE A 50 5.51 -4.78 10.24
C ILE A 50 4.49 -3.85 9.58
N ILE A 51 4.38 -2.63 10.08
CA ILE A 51 3.50 -1.61 9.50
C ILE A 51 4.07 -1.19 8.14
N GLN A 52 3.31 -1.43 7.08
CA GLN A 52 3.69 -1.07 5.72
C GLN A 52 3.14 0.29 5.32
N LEU A 53 1.93 0.60 5.77
CA LEU A 53 1.19 1.76 5.30
C LEU A 53 0.23 2.24 6.37
N THR A 54 0.07 3.56 6.48
CA THR A 54 -1.05 4.19 7.20
C THR A 54 -1.68 5.29 6.35
N GLU A 55 -2.97 5.56 6.52
CA GLU A 55 -3.66 6.61 5.75
C GLU A 55 -3.04 8.00 5.97
N ARG A 56 -2.52 8.26 7.17
CA ARG A 56 -2.05 9.59 7.53
C ARG A 56 -0.75 10.00 6.84
N ASP A 57 0.20 9.08 6.68
CA ASP A 57 1.53 9.37 6.13
C ASP A 57 1.81 8.76 4.76
N ASN A 58 0.82 8.05 4.18
CA ASN A 58 0.95 7.40 2.88
C ASN A 58 1.37 8.34 1.76
N MET A 59 0.84 9.57 1.76
CA MET A 59 1.07 10.51 0.67
C MET A 59 2.55 10.85 0.52
N GLY A 60 3.24 11.17 1.61
CA GLY A 60 4.68 11.44 1.57
C GLY A 60 5.49 10.25 1.05
N TYR A 61 5.14 9.05 1.46
CA TYR A 61 5.79 7.82 0.99
C TYR A 61 5.55 7.59 -0.51
N HIS A 62 4.29 7.58 -0.95
CA HIS A 62 3.95 7.28 -2.35
C HIS A 62 4.42 8.37 -3.32
N GLU A 63 4.33 9.65 -2.94
CA GLU A 63 4.84 10.73 -3.77
C GLU A 63 6.35 10.62 -3.95
N MET A 64 7.10 10.37 -2.89
CA MET A 64 8.56 10.28 -2.98
C MET A 64 9.03 9.05 -3.79
N ILE A 65 8.43 7.89 -3.57
CA ILE A 65 8.83 6.68 -4.30
C ILE A 65 8.48 6.75 -5.78
N VAL A 66 7.44 7.50 -6.16
CA VAL A 66 6.99 7.63 -7.55
C VAL A 66 7.60 8.86 -8.23
N HIS A 67 7.44 10.05 -7.66
CA HIS A 67 7.80 11.27 -8.39
C HIS A 67 9.29 11.42 -8.61
N VAL A 68 10.14 10.96 -7.69
CA VAL A 68 11.60 11.05 -7.85
C VAL A 68 12.06 10.32 -9.11
N PRO A 69 11.80 9.03 -9.33
CA PRO A 69 12.20 8.35 -10.57
C PRO A 69 11.43 8.83 -11.81
N MET A 70 10.13 9.14 -11.66
CA MET A 70 9.33 9.62 -12.80
C MET A 70 9.86 10.91 -13.39
N LEU A 71 10.24 11.86 -12.53
CA LEU A 71 10.82 13.14 -12.96
C LEU A 71 12.24 12.98 -13.51
N ALA A 72 13.01 12.03 -12.98
CA ALA A 72 14.35 11.73 -13.50
C ALA A 72 14.32 11.16 -14.92
N VAL A 73 13.32 10.35 -15.25
CA VAL A 73 13.10 9.81 -16.61
C VAL A 73 12.48 10.85 -17.55
N GLY A 74 11.68 11.78 -17.02
CA GLY A 74 11.05 12.87 -17.74
C GLY A 74 9.63 12.53 -18.21
N GLN A 75 9.46 11.73 -19.26
CA GLN A 75 8.13 11.38 -19.79
C GLN A 75 8.01 9.86 -19.99
N PRO A 76 7.97 9.07 -18.91
CA PRO A 76 7.82 7.63 -19.00
C PRO A 76 6.45 7.27 -19.59
N LYS A 77 6.44 6.30 -20.52
CA LYS A 77 5.23 5.80 -21.17
C LYS A 77 4.73 4.52 -20.54
N ARG A 78 5.65 3.69 -20.07
CA ARG A 78 5.35 2.42 -19.44
C ARG A 78 6.03 2.34 -18.08
N VAL A 79 5.28 1.96 -17.06
CA VAL A 79 5.76 1.88 -15.68
C VAL A 79 5.43 0.50 -15.12
N LEU A 80 6.41 -0.14 -14.50
CA LEU A 80 6.24 -1.35 -13.72
C LEU A 80 6.39 -1.00 -12.24
N ILE A 81 5.42 -1.41 -11.45
CA ILE A 81 5.43 -1.34 -9.98
C ILE A 81 5.52 -2.78 -9.48
N VAL A 82 6.59 -3.09 -8.76
CA VAL A 82 6.79 -4.41 -8.13
C VAL A 82 6.32 -4.33 -6.69
N GLY A 83 5.33 -5.13 -6.32
CA GLY A 83 4.54 -4.95 -5.11
C GLY A 83 3.55 -3.79 -5.28
N GLY A 84 3.12 -3.17 -4.20
CA GLY A 84 2.23 -2.00 -4.26
C GLY A 84 0.77 -2.34 -4.51
N GLY A 85 0.33 -3.51 -4.06
CA GLY A 85 -1.06 -3.93 -4.09
C GLY A 85 -2.01 -3.03 -3.29
N ASP A 86 -1.46 -2.12 -2.50
CA ASP A 86 -2.23 -1.05 -1.84
C ASP A 86 -2.82 -0.02 -2.81
N GLY A 87 -2.23 0.14 -4.01
CA GLY A 87 -2.70 1.06 -5.05
C GLY A 87 -2.18 2.49 -4.93
N GLY A 88 -1.49 2.86 -3.86
CA GLY A 88 -1.03 4.23 -3.64
C GLY A 88 0.04 4.67 -4.64
N SER A 89 1.01 3.80 -4.94
CA SER A 89 1.99 4.07 -6.01
C SER A 89 1.34 4.16 -7.38
N LEU A 90 0.39 3.27 -7.67
CA LEU A 90 -0.37 3.30 -8.92
C LEU A 90 -1.13 4.62 -9.08
N GLN A 91 -1.81 5.09 -8.03
CA GLN A 91 -2.49 6.38 -8.03
C GLN A 91 -1.55 7.52 -8.42
N GLN A 92 -0.34 7.55 -7.87
CA GLN A 92 0.64 8.62 -8.19
C GLN A 92 1.20 8.50 -9.60
N VAL A 93 1.45 7.29 -10.10
CA VAL A 93 1.90 7.03 -11.47
C VAL A 93 0.87 7.51 -12.49
N LEU A 94 -0.40 7.25 -12.26
CA LEU A 94 -1.50 7.61 -13.15
C LEU A 94 -1.75 9.12 -13.26
N ARG A 95 -1.17 9.94 -12.39
CA ARG A 95 -1.19 11.42 -12.51
C ARG A 95 -0.37 11.94 -13.67
N TYR A 96 0.53 11.13 -14.22
CA TYR A 96 1.36 11.52 -15.37
C TYR A 96 0.62 11.23 -16.69
N GLU A 97 0.34 12.29 -17.45
CA GLU A 97 -0.32 12.17 -18.76
C GLU A 97 0.53 11.40 -19.78
N SER A 98 1.85 11.38 -19.62
CA SER A 98 2.76 10.63 -20.47
C SER A 98 2.61 9.12 -20.34
N VAL A 99 2.07 8.63 -19.21
CA VAL A 99 1.93 7.20 -18.95
C VAL A 99 0.79 6.62 -19.79
N GLU A 100 1.13 5.66 -20.63
CA GLU A 100 0.22 4.90 -21.48
C GLU A 100 -0.15 3.55 -20.86
N GLU A 101 0.75 3.00 -20.04
CA GLU A 101 0.55 1.72 -19.34
C GLU A 101 1.25 1.73 -17.98
N ALA A 102 0.52 1.37 -16.94
CA ALA A 102 1.04 1.14 -15.57
C ALA A 102 0.72 -0.30 -15.15
N VAL A 103 1.73 -1.12 -14.98
CA VAL A 103 1.59 -2.52 -14.57
C VAL A 103 1.99 -2.64 -13.11
N VAL A 104 1.10 -3.17 -12.28
CA VAL A 104 1.40 -3.57 -10.90
C VAL A 104 1.56 -5.08 -10.87
N CYS A 105 2.71 -5.56 -10.41
CA CYS A 105 2.98 -6.97 -10.19
C CYS A 105 2.95 -7.23 -8.69
N GLU A 106 1.82 -7.73 -8.19
CA GLU A 106 1.61 -8.02 -6.77
C GLU A 106 1.54 -9.53 -6.54
N LEU A 107 2.24 -9.99 -5.50
CA LEU A 107 2.32 -11.40 -5.17
C LEU A 107 1.00 -11.90 -4.58
N ASP A 108 0.40 -11.10 -3.70
CA ASP A 108 -0.74 -11.50 -2.88
C ASP A 108 -2.02 -10.74 -3.27
N GLN A 109 -2.93 -11.41 -3.95
CA GLN A 109 -4.23 -10.84 -4.34
C GLN A 109 -5.00 -10.28 -3.13
N ARG A 110 -4.85 -10.88 -1.92
CA ARG A 110 -5.55 -10.39 -0.73
C ARG A 110 -5.10 -9.00 -0.29
N VAL A 111 -3.84 -8.63 -0.54
CA VAL A 111 -3.36 -7.27 -0.32
C VAL A 111 -4.17 -6.28 -1.16
N VAL A 112 -4.38 -6.59 -2.45
CA VAL A 112 -5.17 -5.74 -3.34
C VAL A 112 -6.63 -5.65 -2.90
N ASP A 113 -7.25 -6.79 -2.59
CA ASP A 113 -8.67 -6.85 -2.23
C ASP A 113 -8.97 -6.04 -0.97
N LEU A 114 -8.18 -6.26 0.10
CA LEU A 114 -8.36 -5.55 1.37
C LEU A 114 -7.96 -4.07 1.28
N SER A 115 -6.98 -3.74 0.45
CA SER A 115 -6.61 -2.34 0.22
C SER A 115 -7.73 -1.58 -0.51
N ARG A 116 -8.37 -2.18 -1.49
CA ARG A 116 -9.54 -1.59 -2.16
C ARG A 116 -10.71 -1.39 -1.21
N GLU A 117 -10.88 -2.29 -0.24
CA GLU A 117 -11.93 -2.18 0.77
C GLU A 117 -11.63 -1.09 1.81
N HIS A 118 -10.40 -1.06 2.32
CA HIS A 118 -10.08 -0.28 3.51
C HIS A 118 -9.34 1.02 3.24
N PHE A 119 -8.72 1.20 2.05
CA PHE A 119 -8.03 2.43 1.66
C PHE A 119 -8.72 3.21 0.54
N ALA A 120 -9.96 2.84 0.15
CA ALA A 120 -10.70 3.54 -0.89
C ALA A 120 -10.84 5.05 -0.63
N ALA A 121 -10.98 5.46 0.63
CA ALA A 121 -11.07 6.86 1.01
C ALA A 121 -9.78 7.65 0.72
N SER A 122 -8.62 6.98 0.79
CA SER A 122 -7.30 7.59 0.59
C SER A 122 -6.84 7.55 -0.88
N PHE A 123 -7.12 6.45 -1.58
CA PHE A 123 -6.59 6.20 -2.93
C PHE A 123 -7.64 6.24 -4.03
N GLY A 124 -8.94 6.27 -3.67
CA GLY A 124 -10.00 6.05 -4.66
C GLY A 124 -9.92 4.64 -5.24
N ASP A 125 -10.19 4.52 -6.54
CA ASP A 125 -10.02 3.26 -7.27
C ASP A 125 -9.07 3.45 -8.47
N PRO A 126 -7.75 3.48 -8.25
CA PRO A 126 -6.78 3.63 -9.32
C PRO A 126 -6.79 2.44 -10.28
N TRP A 127 -7.33 1.30 -9.85
CA TRP A 127 -7.48 0.09 -10.65
C TRP A 127 -8.53 0.21 -11.77
N ALA A 128 -9.45 1.18 -11.68
CA ALA A 128 -10.44 1.46 -12.70
C ALA A 128 -9.88 2.26 -13.89
N ASP A 129 -8.68 2.83 -13.79
CA ASP A 129 -8.04 3.53 -14.91
C ASP A 129 -7.68 2.53 -16.02
N PRO A 130 -8.06 2.79 -17.29
CA PRO A 130 -7.79 1.87 -18.41
C PRO A 130 -6.31 1.63 -18.68
N ARG A 131 -5.42 2.47 -18.18
CA ARG A 131 -3.96 2.30 -18.27
C ARG A 131 -3.40 1.35 -17.23
N ALA A 132 -4.17 1.07 -16.15
CA ALA A 132 -3.74 0.20 -15.07
C ALA A 132 -3.90 -1.28 -15.43
N LYS A 133 -2.89 -2.07 -15.10
CA LYS A 133 -2.92 -3.53 -15.23
C LYS A 133 -2.41 -4.17 -13.96
N LEU A 134 -3.13 -5.15 -13.45
CA LEU A 134 -2.72 -5.96 -12.32
C LEU A 134 -2.25 -7.34 -12.79
N LEU A 135 -1.05 -7.72 -12.39
CA LEU A 135 -0.52 -9.08 -12.53
C LEU A 135 -0.33 -9.66 -11.13
N VAL A 136 -1.09 -10.70 -10.81
CA VAL A 136 -0.96 -11.40 -9.52
C VAL A 136 0.01 -12.56 -9.68
N ARG A 137 1.27 -12.32 -9.36
CA ARG A 137 2.35 -13.29 -9.50
C ARG A 137 3.64 -12.78 -8.84
N ASP A 138 4.60 -13.66 -8.69
CA ASP A 138 5.98 -13.29 -8.39
C ASP A 138 6.59 -12.55 -9.59
N ALA A 139 7.36 -11.48 -9.32
CA ALA A 139 7.88 -10.54 -10.32
C ALA A 139 9.22 -11.01 -10.92
#